data_1427cd35249f4e6f85044fb5cee1a483
#
_entry.id   1427cd35249f4e6f85044fb5cee1a483
#
_cell.length_a   1.000
_cell.length_b   1.000
_cell.length_c   1.000
_cell.angle_alpha   90.00
_cell.angle_beta   90.00
_cell.angle_gamma   90.00
#
_symmetry.space_group_name_H-M   'P 1'
#
loop_
_entity.id
_entity.type
_entity.pdbx_description
1 polymer ?
#
loop_
_entity_poly.entity_id
_entity_poly.type
_entity_poly.pdbx_seq_one_letter_code
_entity_poly.pdbx_strand_id
1 'polypeptide(L)'
;MDSQTENINEDNRRYLYENMTPEEKDKYDGMIQNLPVLQDKINRDHSSYMEEFRHRLEIFRGQFNIILFTPNKSIKSFKELLLFFSHISNIYPTELAFIPEGLIRILQENYLIIPHEMRLAMVDSLSLLRKKDLLTPLEVLPLFFNLLKCQDKILRKKLCDCIISDLTKINQ
;
A
#
# COMPACT_ATOMS: atom_id res chain seq x y z
N MET A 1 -11.10 -15.07 20.97
CA MET A 1 -12.38 -14.66 20.30
C MET A 1 -12.17 -14.17 18.87
N ASP A 2 -10.98 -14.35 18.28
CA ASP A 2 -10.56 -13.69 17.01
C ASP A 2 -10.65 -14.56 15.75
N SER A 3 -10.83 -15.85 15.90
CA SER A 3 -10.93 -16.77 14.74
C SER A 3 -12.28 -16.73 13.99
N GLN A 4 -13.33 -16.17 14.57
CA GLN A 4 -14.64 -16.11 13.91
C GLN A 4 -14.80 -14.87 13.00
N THR A 5 -14.12 -13.77 13.29
CA THR A 5 -14.17 -12.54 12.48
C THR A 5 -13.29 -12.62 11.23
N GLU A 6 -12.19 -13.36 11.29
CA GLU A 6 -11.34 -13.64 10.13
C GLU A 6 -12.06 -14.57 9.13
N ASN A 7 -12.77 -15.58 9.61
CA ASN A 7 -13.55 -16.51 8.79
C ASN A 7 -14.68 -15.80 8.02
N ILE A 8 -15.39 -14.86 8.64
CA ILE A 8 -16.50 -14.13 7.99
C ILE A 8 -15.97 -13.24 6.85
N ASN A 9 -14.74 -12.74 6.93
CA ASN A 9 -14.14 -11.90 5.88
C ASN A 9 -13.56 -12.70 4.71
N GLU A 10 -12.99 -13.87 4.97
CA GLU A 10 -12.56 -14.79 3.91
C GLU A 10 -13.76 -15.40 3.18
N ASP A 11 -14.82 -15.76 3.89
CA ASP A 11 -16.04 -16.29 3.32
C ASP A 11 -16.76 -15.24 2.45
N ASN A 12 -16.81 -13.98 2.86
CA ASN A 12 -17.36 -12.89 2.02
C ASN A 12 -16.51 -12.61 0.76
N ARG A 13 -15.19 -12.73 0.86
CA ARG A 13 -14.30 -12.61 -0.31
C ARG A 13 -14.46 -13.76 -1.27
N ARG A 14 -14.51 -14.96 -0.73
CA ARG A 14 -14.72 -16.19 -1.50
C ARG A 14 -16.07 -16.13 -2.19
N TYR A 15 -17.10 -15.67 -1.48
CA TYR A 15 -18.43 -15.46 -2.02
C TYR A 15 -18.48 -14.40 -3.13
N LEU A 16 -17.78 -13.27 -2.96
CA LEU A 16 -17.70 -12.22 -3.98
C LEU A 16 -16.91 -12.71 -5.20
N TYR A 17 -15.79 -13.36 -5.00
CA TYR A 17 -14.99 -13.93 -6.08
C TYR A 17 -15.71 -15.09 -6.78
N GLU A 18 -16.39 -15.97 -6.03
CA GLU A 18 -17.15 -17.08 -6.58
C GLU A 18 -18.38 -16.61 -7.38
N ASN A 19 -18.99 -15.50 -7.02
CA ASN A 19 -20.12 -14.90 -7.74
C ASN A 19 -19.73 -13.95 -8.88
N MET A 20 -18.44 -13.66 -9.06
CA MET A 20 -17.95 -12.98 -10.26
C MET A 20 -18.11 -13.87 -11.49
N THR A 21 -18.49 -13.27 -12.60
CA THR A 21 -18.47 -13.96 -13.89
C THR A 21 -17.06 -14.41 -14.25
N PRO A 22 -16.88 -15.42 -15.11
CA PRO A 22 -15.55 -15.80 -15.58
C PRO A 22 -14.73 -14.63 -16.15
N GLU A 23 -15.40 -13.72 -16.87
CA GLU A 23 -14.79 -12.51 -17.45
C GLU A 23 -14.33 -11.51 -16.37
N GLU A 24 -15.11 -11.37 -15.29
CA GLU A 24 -14.74 -10.53 -14.14
C GLU A 24 -13.59 -11.13 -13.35
N LYS A 25 -13.53 -12.46 -13.21
CA LYS A 25 -12.41 -13.19 -12.58
C LYS A 25 -11.13 -13.03 -13.39
N ASP A 26 -11.18 -13.27 -14.67
CA ASP A 26 -10.03 -13.11 -15.59
C ASP A 26 -9.53 -11.65 -15.59
N LYS A 27 -10.45 -10.70 -15.56
CA LYS A 27 -10.13 -9.27 -15.47
C LYS A 27 -9.48 -8.90 -14.15
N TYR A 28 -9.96 -9.48 -13.04
CA TYR A 28 -9.40 -9.26 -11.70
C TYR A 28 -8.01 -9.88 -11.56
N ASP A 29 -7.86 -11.13 -11.97
CA ASP A 29 -6.58 -11.86 -11.93
C ASP A 29 -5.57 -11.27 -12.93
N GLY A 30 -6.00 -10.91 -14.12
CA GLY A 30 -5.17 -10.24 -15.11
C GLY A 30 -4.67 -8.86 -14.69
N MET A 31 -5.42 -8.14 -13.86
CA MET A 31 -5.00 -6.85 -13.31
C MET A 31 -3.81 -6.97 -12.36
N ILE A 32 -3.76 -8.01 -11.56
CA ILE A 32 -2.69 -8.21 -10.56
C ILE A 32 -1.47 -8.89 -11.18
N GLN A 33 -1.70 -9.90 -12.02
CA GLN A 33 -0.63 -10.71 -12.61
C GLN A 33 0.34 -9.90 -13.51
N ASN A 34 -0.13 -8.81 -14.10
CA ASN A 34 0.64 -8.01 -15.05
C ASN A 34 1.21 -6.69 -14.47
N LEU A 35 1.11 -6.45 -13.15
CA LEU A 35 1.59 -5.20 -12.55
C LEU A 35 3.08 -4.91 -12.81
N PRO A 36 4.02 -5.86 -12.67
CA PRO A 36 5.42 -5.58 -12.99
C PRO A 36 5.65 -5.21 -14.45
N VAL A 37 4.97 -5.90 -15.38
CA VAL A 37 5.05 -5.63 -16.82
C VAL A 37 4.47 -4.25 -17.14
N LEU A 38 3.35 -3.91 -16.52
CA LEU A 38 2.75 -2.58 -16.69
C LEU A 38 3.65 -1.48 -16.11
N GLN A 39 4.29 -1.71 -14.97
CA GLN A 39 5.26 -0.78 -14.38
C GLN A 39 6.40 -0.49 -15.35
N ASP A 40 6.97 -1.51 -15.99
CA ASP A 40 8.03 -1.33 -16.99
C ASP A 40 7.56 -0.57 -18.22
N LYS A 41 6.34 -0.84 -18.67
CA LYS A 41 5.71 -0.13 -19.80
C LYS A 41 5.48 1.34 -19.47
N ILE A 42 4.92 1.65 -18.30
CA ILE A 42 4.70 3.02 -17.84
C ILE A 42 6.03 3.77 -17.70
N ASN A 43 7.07 3.12 -17.18
CA ASN A 43 8.40 3.74 -17.06
C ASN A 43 9.00 4.12 -18.41
N ARG A 44 8.66 3.41 -19.49
CA ARG A 44 9.16 3.68 -20.84
C ARG A 44 8.28 4.69 -21.60
N ASP A 45 6.97 4.58 -21.48
CA ASP A 45 6.00 5.42 -22.17
C ASP A 45 4.73 5.58 -21.35
N HIS A 46 4.77 6.53 -20.41
CA HIS A 46 3.66 6.79 -19.50
C HIS A 46 2.39 7.32 -20.21
N SER A 47 2.56 7.97 -21.35
CA SER A 47 1.43 8.56 -22.09
C SER A 47 0.54 7.49 -22.72
N SER A 48 1.15 6.48 -23.31
CA SER A 48 0.42 5.38 -23.98
C SER A 48 -0.34 4.47 -23.00
N TYR A 49 0.06 4.43 -21.73
CA TYR A 49 -0.56 3.56 -20.71
C TYR A 49 -1.41 4.32 -19.68
N MET A 50 -1.82 5.56 -20.00
CA MET A 50 -2.62 6.40 -19.10
C MET A 50 -4.00 5.79 -18.80
N GLU A 51 -4.64 5.14 -19.75
CA GLU A 51 -5.96 4.52 -19.55
C GLU A 51 -5.87 3.32 -18.60
N GLU A 52 -4.86 2.45 -18.77
CA GLU A 52 -4.61 1.33 -17.88
C GLU A 52 -4.25 1.80 -16.47
N PHE A 53 -3.46 2.87 -16.36
CA PHE A 53 -3.15 3.50 -15.09
C PHE A 53 -4.42 4.00 -14.39
N ARG A 54 -5.26 4.78 -15.08
CA ARG A 54 -6.51 5.32 -14.51
C ARG A 54 -7.46 4.23 -14.04
N HIS A 55 -7.63 3.19 -14.84
CA HIS A 55 -8.51 2.09 -14.49
C HIS A 55 -8.05 1.40 -13.19
N ARG A 56 -6.75 1.12 -13.04
CA ARG A 56 -6.21 0.55 -11.80
C ARG A 56 -6.26 1.52 -10.62
N LEU A 57 -6.09 2.81 -10.89
CA LEU A 57 -6.17 3.84 -9.86
C LEU A 57 -7.58 3.94 -9.26
N GLU A 58 -8.62 3.82 -10.05
CA GLU A 58 -10.00 3.81 -9.55
C GLU A 58 -10.25 2.63 -8.60
N ILE A 59 -9.81 1.43 -8.98
CA ILE A 59 -9.91 0.25 -8.12
C ILE A 59 -9.14 0.44 -6.82
N PHE A 60 -7.91 0.93 -6.94
CA PHE A 60 -7.07 1.19 -5.77
C PHE A 60 -7.68 2.24 -4.84
N ARG A 61 -8.23 3.33 -5.36
CA ARG A 61 -8.92 4.35 -4.57
C ARG A 61 -10.13 3.77 -3.82
N GLY A 62 -10.90 2.90 -4.47
CA GLY A 62 -11.99 2.18 -3.81
C GLY A 62 -11.51 1.33 -2.64
N GLN A 63 -10.46 0.54 -2.84
CA GLN A 63 -9.84 -0.27 -1.78
C GLN A 63 -9.20 0.59 -0.68
N PHE A 64 -8.55 1.69 -1.05
CA PHE A 64 -7.94 2.62 -0.10
C PHE A 64 -8.99 3.24 0.82
N ASN A 65 -10.14 3.64 0.29
CA ASN A 65 -11.27 4.12 1.08
C ASN A 65 -11.81 3.04 2.03
N ILE A 66 -11.92 1.79 1.57
CA ILE A 66 -12.33 0.67 2.44
C ILE A 66 -11.36 0.54 3.62
N ILE A 67 -10.06 0.60 3.39
CA ILE A 67 -9.05 0.51 4.46
C ILE A 67 -9.10 1.73 5.40
N LEU A 68 -9.36 2.93 4.88
CA LEU A 68 -9.54 4.13 5.71
C LEU A 68 -10.68 3.96 6.74
N PHE A 69 -11.81 3.36 6.32
CA PHE A 69 -12.97 3.16 7.20
C PHE A 69 -12.94 1.84 7.98
N THR A 70 -12.22 0.84 7.49
CA THR A 70 -12.11 -0.49 8.09
C THR A 70 -10.66 -0.98 8.07
N PRO A 71 -9.78 -0.40 8.90
CA PRO A 71 -8.33 -0.64 8.84
C PRO A 71 -7.92 -2.06 9.26
N ASN A 72 -8.80 -2.80 9.92
CA ASN A 72 -8.60 -4.20 10.29
C ASN A 72 -8.80 -5.19 9.11
N LYS A 73 -9.27 -4.73 7.96
CA LYS A 73 -9.39 -5.58 6.76
C LYS A 73 -8.04 -5.83 6.12
N SER A 74 -7.81 -7.09 5.73
CA SER A 74 -6.69 -7.46 4.85
C SER A 74 -7.22 -7.63 3.43
N ILE A 75 -6.69 -6.86 2.48
CA ILE A 75 -7.01 -6.95 1.06
C ILE A 75 -5.70 -7.25 0.31
N LYS A 76 -5.56 -8.48 -0.22
CA LYS A 76 -4.33 -8.91 -0.89
C LYS A 76 -3.98 -8.02 -2.07
N SER A 77 -4.94 -7.76 -2.94
CA SER A 77 -4.78 -6.88 -4.10
C SER A 77 -4.40 -5.45 -3.73
N PHE A 78 -4.84 -4.95 -2.58
CA PHE A 78 -4.44 -3.64 -2.08
C PHE A 78 -2.93 -3.54 -1.85
N LYS A 79 -2.31 -4.55 -1.24
CA LYS A 79 -0.86 -4.55 -0.99
C LYS A 79 -0.07 -4.48 -2.29
N GLU A 80 -0.48 -5.25 -3.28
CA GLU A 80 0.16 -5.31 -4.59
C GLU A 80 0.00 -3.99 -5.36
N LEU A 81 -1.22 -3.44 -5.37
CA LEU A 81 -1.50 -2.14 -5.99
C LEU A 81 -0.79 -0.99 -5.26
N LEU A 82 -0.75 -1.02 -3.93
CA LEU A 82 -0.06 -0.02 -3.14
C LEU A 82 1.43 0.04 -3.48
N LEU A 83 2.08 -1.12 -3.58
CA LEU A 83 3.48 -1.20 -3.96
C LEU A 83 3.71 -0.73 -5.40
N PHE A 84 2.86 -1.17 -6.33
CA PHE A 84 2.89 -0.73 -7.72
C PHE A 84 2.78 0.79 -7.84
N PHE A 85 1.78 1.43 -7.22
CA PHE A 85 1.60 2.88 -7.26
C PHE A 85 2.75 3.62 -6.58
N SER A 86 3.32 3.07 -5.52
CA SER A 86 4.50 3.64 -4.88
C SER A 86 5.73 3.62 -5.79
N HIS A 87 5.85 2.59 -6.66
CA HIS A 87 6.93 2.52 -7.65
C HIS A 87 6.81 3.55 -8.77
N ILE A 88 5.61 3.90 -9.19
CA ILE A 88 5.36 4.86 -10.29
C ILE A 88 4.97 6.26 -9.80
N SER A 89 5.04 6.52 -8.51
CA SER A 89 4.59 7.79 -7.90
C SER A 89 5.34 9.03 -8.38
N ASN A 90 6.58 8.88 -8.83
CA ASN A 90 7.34 9.97 -9.45
C ASN A 90 6.88 10.31 -10.87
N ILE A 91 6.16 9.42 -11.54
CA ILE A 91 5.63 9.65 -12.89
C ILE A 91 4.28 10.36 -12.82
N TYR A 92 3.46 10.02 -11.83
CA TYR A 92 2.13 10.59 -11.63
C TYR A 92 2.00 11.22 -10.22
N PRO A 93 2.80 12.25 -9.91
CA PRO A 93 2.87 12.78 -8.55
C PRO A 93 1.56 13.41 -8.08
N THR A 94 0.82 14.05 -8.98
CA THR A 94 -0.45 14.71 -8.66
C THR A 94 -1.57 13.71 -8.36
N GLU A 95 -1.69 12.68 -9.20
CA GLU A 95 -2.73 11.65 -9.08
C GLU A 95 -2.55 10.77 -7.85
N LEU A 96 -1.29 10.57 -7.41
CA LEU A 96 -0.91 9.69 -6.32
C LEU A 96 -0.56 10.42 -5.02
N ALA A 97 -0.71 11.76 -4.97
CA ALA A 97 -0.40 12.59 -3.80
C ALA A 97 -1.17 12.18 -2.53
N PHE A 98 -2.37 11.59 -2.67
CA PHE A 98 -3.19 11.13 -1.54
C PHE A 98 -2.60 9.93 -0.79
N ILE A 99 -1.70 9.15 -1.42
CA ILE A 99 -1.16 7.91 -0.85
C ILE A 99 -0.35 8.18 0.43
N PRO A 100 0.70 9.03 0.41
CA PRO A 100 1.52 9.24 1.60
C PRO A 100 0.72 9.78 2.79
N GLU A 101 -0.10 10.79 2.56
CA GLU A 101 -0.93 11.39 3.61
C GLU A 101 -1.91 10.38 4.21
N GLY A 102 -2.62 9.64 3.35
CA GLY A 102 -3.56 8.62 3.80
C GLY A 102 -2.90 7.48 4.56
N LEU A 103 -1.73 7.00 4.12
CA LEU A 103 -0.98 5.95 4.82
C LEU A 103 -0.49 6.41 6.19
N ILE A 104 0.04 7.64 6.29
CA ILE A 104 0.47 8.22 7.56
C ILE A 104 -0.71 8.27 8.53
N ARG A 105 -1.85 8.78 8.08
CA ARG A 105 -3.07 8.87 8.89
C ARG A 105 -3.55 7.50 9.36
N ILE A 106 -3.68 6.53 8.44
CA ILE A 106 -4.12 5.16 8.78
C ILE A 106 -3.20 4.55 9.85
N LEU A 107 -1.89 4.65 9.66
CA LEU A 107 -0.91 4.09 10.59
C LEU A 107 -0.89 4.82 11.93
N GLN A 108 -1.02 6.16 11.96
CA GLN A 108 -1.05 6.94 13.20
C GLN A 108 -2.26 6.59 14.06
N GLU A 109 -3.43 6.48 13.44
CA GLU A 109 -4.69 6.28 14.16
C GLU A 109 -4.96 4.81 14.51
N ASN A 110 -4.46 3.85 13.68
CA ASN A 110 -4.96 2.48 13.68
C ASN A 110 -3.90 1.39 13.73
N TYR A 111 -2.62 1.70 13.97
CA TYR A 111 -1.53 0.73 13.85
C TYR A 111 -1.70 -0.56 14.68
N LEU A 112 -2.44 -0.51 15.77
CA LEU A 112 -2.69 -1.66 16.65
C LEU A 112 -3.66 -2.68 16.05
N ILE A 113 -4.63 -2.21 15.25
CA ILE A 113 -5.69 -3.05 14.69
C ILE A 113 -5.44 -3.46 13.24
N ILE A 114 -4.47 -2.81 12.57
CA ILE A 114 -4.09 -3.15 11.19
C ILE A 114 -3.41 -4.53 11.18
N PRO A 115 -3.82 -5.45 10.30
CA PRO A 115 -3.15 -6.73 10.13
C PRO A 115 -1.64 -6.57 9.84
N HIS A 116 -0.83 -7.47 10.40
CA HIS A 116 0.64 -7.41 10.31
C HIS A 116 1.15 -7.20 8.88
N GLU A 117 0.67 -7.97 7.93
CA GLU A 117 1.09 -7.88 6.53
C GLU A 117 0.73 -6.54 5.87
N MET A 118 -0.45 -6.00 6.22
CA MET A 118 -0.89 -4.70 5.71
C MET A 118 -0.03 -3.57 6.29
N ARG A 119 0.28 -3.64 7.57
CA ARG A 119 1.15 -2.68 8.25
C ARG A 119 2.56 -2.67 7.66
N LEU A 120 3.13 -3.85 7.40
CA LEU A 120 4.41 -3.97 6.70
C LEU A 120 4.37 -3.35 5.30
N ALA A 121 3.35 -3.66 4.51
CA ALA A 121 3.21 -3.13 3.15
C ALA A 121 3.07 -1.59 3.15
N MET A 122 2.34 -1.02 4.11
CA MET A 122 2.20 0.43 4.26
C MET A 122 3.53 1.10 4.63
N VAL A 123 4.30 0.51 5.56
CA VAL A 123 5.64 1.01 5.93
C VAL A 123 6.63 0.87 4.77
N ASP A 124 6.58 -0.22 4.01
CA ASP A 124 7.39 -0.39 2.80
C ASP A 124 7.11 0.68 1.76
N SER A 125 5.84 0.96 1.55
CA SER A 125 5.39 2.01 0.64
C SER A 125 5.90 3.38 1.07
N LEU A 126 5.72 3.76 2.35
CA LEU A 126 6.25 5.03 2.87
C LEU A 126 7.78 5.12 2.76
N SER A 127 8.49 4.03 3.03
CA SER A 127 9.95 3.96 2.88
C SER A 127 10.39 4.15 1.43
N LEU A 128 9.64 3.57 0.48
CA LEU A 128 9.89 3.74 -0.94
C LEU A 128 9.64 5.17 -1.41
N LEU A 129 8.52 5.77 -0.99
CA LEU A 129 8.18 7.16 -1.30
C LEU A 129 9.22 8.13 -0.71
N ARG A 130 9.71 7.82 0.50
CA ARG A 130 10.81 8.57 1.13
C ARG A 130 12.12 8.48 0.34
N LYS A 131 12.48 7.28 -0.15
CA LYS A 131 13.68 7.07 -0.99
C LYS A 131 13.62 7.79 -2.33
N LYS A 132 12.41 8.09 -2.80
CA LYS A 132 12.15 8.85 -4.03
C LYS A 132 12.03 10.36 -3.79
N ASP A 133 12.30 10.82 -2.58
CA ASP A 133 12.17 12.23 -2.16
C ASP A 133 10.78 12.84 -2.35
N LEU A 134 9.74 11.98 -2.38
CA LEU A 134 8.32 12.38 -2.41
C LEU A 134 7.77 12.67 -1.00
N LEU A 135 8.53 12.34 0.04
CA LEU A 135 8.27 12.61 1.44
C LEU A 135 9.54 13.13 2.10
N THR A 136 9.39 14.07 3.02
CA THR A 136 10.52 14.53 3.84
C THR A 136 10.73 13.63 5.06
N PRO A 137 11.94 13.60 5.66
CA PRO A 137 12.16 12.87 6.91
C PRO A 137 11.25 13.34 8.04
N LEU A 138 10.96 14.65 8.11
CA LEU A 138 10.12 15.23 9.16
C LEU A 138 8.66 14.73 9.12
N GLU A 139 8.18 14.34 7.96
CA GLU A 139 6.82 13.79 7.81
C GLU A 139 6.72 12.34 8.30
N VAL A 140 7.76 11.53 8.13
CA VAL A 140 7.69 10.09 8.41
C VAL A 140 8.39 9.66 9.69
N LEU A 141 9.47 10.32 10.12
CA LEU A 141 10.23 9.93 11.30
C LEU A 141 9.39 9.89 12.58
N PRO A 142 8.52 10.88 12.89
CA PRO A 142 7.68 10.82 14.08
C PRO A 142 6.77 9.59 14.09
N LEU A 143 6.20 9.23 12.94
CA LEU A 143 5.40 8.02 12.79
C LEU A 143 6.26 6.77 13.00
N PHE A 144 7.43 6.68 12.36
CA PHE A 144 8.31 5.52 12.47
C PHE A 144 8.76 5.28 13.91
N PHE A 145 9.12 6.34 14.66
CA PHE A 145 9.45 6.23 16.08
C PHE A 145 8.24 5.75 16.91
N ASN A 146 7.03 6.21 16.59
CA ASN A 146 5.84 5.74 17.29
C ASN A 146 5.56 4.25 17.00
N LEU A 147 5.75 3.80 15.78
CA LEU A 147 5.54 2.41 15.37
C LEU A 147 6.57 1.44 15.97
N LEU A 148 7.72 1.90 16.47
CA LEU A 148 8.68 1.06 17.21
C LEU A 148 8.09 0.46 18.49
N LYS A 149 6.99 1.03 19.01
CA LYS A 149 6.23 0.48 20.15
C LYS A 149 5.49 -0.81 19.82
N CYS A 150 5.28 -1.12 18.53
CA CYS A 150 4.65 -2.37 18.12
C CYS A 150 5.48 -3.58 18.54
N GLN A 151 4.83 -4.63 19.04
CA GLN A 151 5.49 -5.90 19.37
C GLN A 151 5.70 -6.77 18.13
N ASP A 152 6.19 -6.17 17.04
CA ASP A 152 6.42 -6.79 15.75
C ASP A 152 7.91 -6.69 15.42
N LYS A 153 8.62 -7.81 15.53
CA LYS A 153 10.08 -7.86 15.35
C LYS A 153 10.52 -7.49 13.92
N ILE A 154 9.76 -7.94 12.93
CA ILE A 154 10.08 -7.69 11.51
C ILE A 154 9.85 -6.21 11.20
N LEU A 155 8.71 -5.67 11.64
CA LEU A 155 8.39 -4.25 11.49
C LEU A 155 9.44 -3.36 12.16
N ARG A 156 9.80 -3.65 13.42
CA ARG A 156 10.81 -2.86 14.15
C ARG A 156 12.16 -2.86 13.46
N LYS A 157 12.63 -4.01 12.97
CA LYS A 157 13.89 -4.07 12.21
C LYS A 157 13.84 -3.15 11.00
N LYS A 158 12.77 -3.25 10.21
CA LYS A 158 12.57 -2.42 9.03
C LYS A 158 12.53 -0.91 9.36
N LEU A 159 11.80 -0.54 10.41
CA LEU A 159 11.74 0.85 10.87
C LEU A 159 13.11 1.37 11.31
N CYS A 160 13.88 0.58 12.05
CA CYS A 160 15.24 0.94 12.44
C CYS A 160 16.13 1.18 11.22
N ASP A 161 16.09 0.31 10.21
CA ASP A 161 16.88 0.45 8.99
C ASP A 161 16.50 1.75 8.24
N CYS A 162 15.21 2.07 8.16
CA CYS A 162 14.73 3.31 7.56
C CYS A 162 15.18 4.55 8.33
N ILE A 163 15.00 4.55 9.65
CA ILE A 163 15.39 5.68 10.53
C ILE A 163 16.88 5.93 10.43
N ILE A 164 17.72 4.89 10.52
CA ILE A 164 19.18 5.01 10.41
C ILE A 164 19.56 5.58 9.04
N SER A 165 18.95 5.09 7.97
CA SER A 165 19.22 5.60 6.62
C SER A 165 18.90 7.09 6.48
N ASP A 166 17.78 7.54 7.04
CA ASP A 166 17.38 8.96 6.98
C ASP A 166 18.28 9.84 7.85
N LEU A 167 18.59 9.41 9.08
CA LEU A 167 19.49 10.16 9.96
C LEU A 167 20.90 10.28 9.38
N THR A 168 21.39 9.24 8.70
CA THR A 168 22.69 9.28 8.04
C THR A 168 22.73 10.31 6.91
N LYS A 169 21.63 10.43 6.14
CA LYS A 169 21.52 11.41 5.05
C LYS A 169 21.39 12.86 5.56
N ILE A 170 20.71 13.06 6.69
CA ILE A 170 20.57 14.41 7.28
C ILE A 170 21.91 14.95 7.82
N ASN A 171 22.79 14.06 8.25
CA ASN A 171 24.09 14.43 8.83
C ASN A 171 25.22 14.58 7.78
N GLN A 172 24.93 14.41 6.50
CA GLN A 172 25.87 14.65 5.39
C GLN A 172 25.66 16.05 4.77
#